data_3d47bcb9c87ac2389e15de9aa8b4a3dc
#
_entry.id   3d47bcb9c87ac2389e15de9aa8b4a3dc
#
_cell.length_a   1.000
_cell.length_b   1.000
_cell.length_c   1.000
_cell.angle_alpha   90.00
_cell.angle_beta   90.00
_cell.angle_gamma   90.00
#
_symmetry.space_group_name_H-M   'P 1'
#
loop_
_entity.id
_entity.type
_entity.pdbx_description
1 polymer ?
#
loop_
_entity_poly.entity_id
_entity_poly.type
_entity_poly.pdbx_seq_one_letter_code
_entity_poly.pdbx_strand_id
1 'polypeptide(L)'
;MIDNWSATPADAAAHFARRLAVETDVSDVAAALDSGFPGFVLLDSRGADAWAQGHVPGAVHLPGREIAARADDELDRSVPVVTYCWGPGCNGATRAALALSLVGFRVREMIGGFEYWAREGLPVETTEGVRSPVPDPLTVSCGC
;
A
#
# COMPACT_ATOMS: atom_id res chain seq x y z
N MET A 1 -27.67 -20.04 2.87
CA MET A 1 -27.33 -20.69 1.57
C MET A 1 -26.85 -19.59 0.63
N ILE A 2 -25.70 -19.71 0.02
CA ILE A 2 -25.21 -18.74 -0.99
C ILE A 2 -25.69 -19.26 -2.34
N ASP A 3 -26.92 -18.87 -2.72
CA ASP A 3 -27.59 -19.46 -3.89
C ASP A 3 -27.45 -18.64 -5.18
N ASN A 4 -26.73 -17.51 -5.14
CA ASN A 4 -26.62 -16.64 -6.32
C ASN A 4 -25.17 -16.51 -6.81
N TRP A 5 -24.68 -17.56 -7.41
CA TRP A 5 -23.41 -17.54 -8.17
C TRP A 5 -23.66 -17.04 -9.59
N SER A 6 -24.02 -15.75 -9.72
CA SER A 6 -24.43 -15.16 -11.01
C SER A 6 -23.26 -14.79 -11.92
N ALA A 7 -22.04 -14.61 -11.37
CA ALA A 7 -20.88 -14.32 -12.18
C ALA A 7 -20.38 -15.58 -12.91
N THR A 8 -20.16 -15.46 -14.21
CA THR A 8 -19.52 -16.53 -14.97
C THR A 8 -18.04 -16.68 -14.61
N PRO A 9 -17.39 -17.82 -14.87
CA PRO A 9 -15.94 -17.94 -14.70
C PRO A 9 -15.14 -16.87 -15.45
N ALA A 10 -15.60 -16.46 -16.64
CA ALA A 10 -14.95 -15.40 -17.42
C ALA A 10 -15.07 -14.02 -16.74
N ASP A 11 -16.26 -13.70 -16.20
CA ASP A 11 -16.47 -12.45 -15.45
C ASP A 11 -15.59 -12.39 -14.20
N ALA A 12 -15.53 -13.49 -13.46
CA ALA A 12 -14.70 -13.61 -12.27
C ALA A 12 -13.21 -13.46 -12.61
N ALA A 13 -12.76 -14.15 -13.65
CA ALA A 13 -11.37 -14.04 -14.12
C ALA A 13 -10.99 -12.60 -14.50
N ALA A 14 -11.85 -11.90 -15.24
CA ALA A 14 -11.62 -10.51 -15.62
C ALA A 14 -11.58 -9.58 -14.39
N HIS A 15 -12.43 -9.80 -13.40
CA HIS A 15 -12.44 -9.04 -12.15
C HIS A 15 -11.15 -9.22 -11.36
N PHE A 16 -10.74 -10.47 -11.12
CA PHE A 16 -9.53 -10.74 -10.35
C PHE A 16 -8.26 -10.31 -11.08
N ALA A 17 -8.21 -10.42 -12.40
CA ALA A 17 -7.11 -9.87 -13.18
C ALA A 17 -6.99 -8.35 -13.01
N ARG A 18 -8.10 -7.63 -12.98
CA ARG A 18 -8.09 -6.18 -12.71
C ARG A 18 -7.62 -5.87 -11.28
N ARG A 19 -8.06 -6.64 -10.28
CA ARG A 19 -7.57 -6.46 -8.91
C ARG A 19 -6.05 -6.63 -8.84
N LEU A 20 -5.52 -7.72 -9.38
CA LEU A 20 -4.08 -7.99 -9.38
C LEU A 20 -3.27 -6.95 -10.16
N ALA A 21 -3.86 -6.27 -11.14
CA ALA A 21 -3.21 -5.18 -11.87
C ALA A 21 -3.05 -3.90 -11.03
N VAL A 22 -3.93 -3.66 -10.06
CA VAL A 22 -3.99 -2.42 -9.27
C VAL A 22 -3.73 -2.62 -7.77
N GLU A 23 -3.58 -3.86 -7.33
CA GLU A 23 -3.27 -4.20 -5.93
C GLU A 23 -1.92 -4.91 -5.84
N THR A 24 -1.28 -4.77 -4.69
CA THR A 24 -0.14 -5.57 -4.23
C THR A 24 -0.34 -5.81 -2.73
N ASP A 25 0.52 -6.58 -2.10
CA ASP A 25 0.43 -6.86 -0.67
C ASP A 25 1.69 -6.49 0.09
N VAL A 26 1.62 -6.62 1.41
CA VAL A 26 2.70 -6.27 2.34
C VAL A 26 3.96 -7.11 2.06
N SER A 27 3.79 -8.38 1.78
CA SER A 27 4.90 -9.32 1.54
C SER A 27 5.69 -8.97 0.27
N ASP A 28 4.98 -8.69 -0.81
CA ASP A 28 5.57 -8.30 -2.10
C ASP A 28 6.30 -6.95 -2.00
N VAL A 29 5.68 -5.97 -1.31
CA VAL A 29 6.31 -4.67 -1.10
C VAL A 29 7.58 -4.81 -0.25
N ALA A 30 7.53 -5.58 0.83
CA ALA A 30 8.70 -5.81 1.67
C ALA A 30 9.84 -6.45 0.88
N ALA A 31 9.56 -7.48 0.10
CA ALA A 31 10.57 -8.13 -0.74
C ALA A 31 11.17 -7.18 -1.79
N ALA A 32 10.34 -6.33 -2.39
CA ALA A 32 10.81 -5.33 -3.34
C ALA A 32 11.72 -4.28 -2.69
N LEU A 33 11.36 -3.79 -1.50
CA LEU A 33 12.19 -2.84 -0.75
C LEU A 33 13.53 -3.47 -0.33
N ASP A 34 13.52 -4.71 0.13
CA ASP A 34 14.74 -5.45 0.52
C ASP A 34 15.69 -5.67 -0.66
N SER A 35 15.20 -5.72 -1.88
CA SER A 35 16.03 -5.84 -3.07
C SER A 35 16.90 -4.60 -3.35
N GLY A 36 16.59 -3.47 -2.71
CA GLY A 36 17.24 -2.18 -2.92
C GLY A 36 16.81 -1.44 -4.21
N PHE A 37 16.02 -2.08 -5.07
CA PHE A 37 15.54 -1.52 -6.34
C PHE A 37 14.04 -1.84 -6.54
N PRO A 38 13.15 -1.26 -5.74
CA PRO A 38 11.74 -1.64 -5.77
C PRO A 38 11.02 -1.29 -7.09
N GLY A 39 11.54 -0.33 -7.85
CA GLY A 39 10.94 0.11 -9.11
C GLY A 39 9.67 0.96 -8.94
N PHE A 40 9.36 1.37 -7.72
CA PHE A 40 8.23 2.24 -7.38
C PHE A 40 8.55 3.14 -6.21
N VAL A 41 7.76 4.17 -6.02
CA VAL A 41 7.70 4.98 -4.81
C VAL A 41 6.61 4.41 -3.91
N LEU A 42 6.95 4.09 -2.65
CA LEU A 42 5.97 3.74 -1.63
C LEU A 42 5.45 5.02 -0.97
N LEU A 43 4.14 5.24 -0.99
CA LEU A 43 3.50 6.46 -0.52
C LEU A 43 2.59 6.18 0.68
N ASP A 44 2.92 6.81 1.81
CA ASP A 44 2.07 6.83 2.99
C ASP A 44 1.04 7.96 2.86
N SER A 45 -0.22 7.60 2.73
CA SER A 45 -1.34 8.53 2.55
C SER A 45 -1.99 8.99 3.86
N ARG A 46 -1.46 8.54 5.00
CA ARG A 46 -2.00 8.89 6.32
C ARG A 46 -1.66 10.31 6.73
N GLY A 47 -2.32 10.80 7.77
CA GLY A 47 -2.01 12.11 8.37
C GLY A 47 -0.67 12.15 9.10
N ALA A 48 -0.25 13.36 9.48
CA ALA A 48 1.05 13.61 10.11
C ALA A 48 1.26 12.85 11.43
N ASP A 49 0.22 12.74 12.26
CA ASP A 49 0.32 12.04 13.54
C ASP A 49 0.58 10.53 13.36
N ALA A 50 -0.10 9.92 12.40
CA ALA A 50 0.11 8.52 12.06
C ALA A 50 1.52 8.27 11.50
N TRP A 51 1.98 9.14 10.61
CA TRP A 51 3.35 9.11 10.07
C TRP A 51 4.39 9.21 11.19
N ALA A 52 4.23 10.17 12.11
CA ALA A 52 5.15 10.38 13.22
C ALA A 52 5.16 9.19 14.20
N GLN A 53 4.03 8.53 14.42
CA GLN A 53 3.93 7.34 15.25
C GLN A 53 4.74 6.17 14.69
N GLY A 54 4.83 6.07 13.38
CA GLY A 54 5.61 5.07 12.67
C GLY A 54 5.15 4.90 11.23
N HIS A 55 6.09 4.65 10.35
CA HIS A 55 5.85 4.44 8.92
C HIS A 55 6.82 3.42 8.34
N VAL A 56 6.57 2.97 7.14
CA VAL A 56 7.47 2.05 6.44
C VAL A 56 8.75 2.80 6.07
N PRO A 57 9.94 2.27 6.40
CA PRO A 57 11.20 2.91 6.04
C PRO A 57 11.31 3.14 4.53
N GLY A 58 11.72 4.33 4.13
CA GLY A 58 11.84 4.71 2.72
C GLY A 58 10.55 5.17 2.06
N ALA A 59 9.41 5.13 2.77
CA ALA A 59 8.17 5.69 2.25
C ALA A 59 8.22 7.21 2.13
N VAL A 60 7.48 7.75 1.17
CA VAL A 60 7.22 9.18 1.01
C VAL A 60 5.91 9.51 1.71
N HIS A 61 5.89 10.57 2.50
CA HIS A 61 4.68 11.03 3.17
C HIS A 61 3.94 12.06 2.31
N LEU A 62 2.76 11.70 1.86
CA LEU A 62 1.88 12.59 1.13
C LEU A 62 0.42 12.30 1.50
N PRO A 63 -0.16 13.06 2.46
CA PRO A 63 -1.53 12.84 2.89
C PRO A 63 -2.51 12.87 1.71
N GLY A 64 -3.47 11.94 1.73
CA GLY A 64 -4.39 11.74 0.60
C GLY A 64 -5.10 13.00 0.13
N ARG A 65 -5.48 13.89 1.07
CA ARG A 65 -6.12 15.18 0.76
C ARG A 65 -5.21 16.20 0.05
N GLU A 66 -3.90 16.00 0.08
CA GLU A 66 -2.91 16.91 -0.49
C GLU A 66 -2.37 16.45 -1.85
N ILE A 67 -2.73 15.24 -2.28
CA ILE A 67 -2.21 14.61 -3.51
C ILE A 67 -2.48 15.50 -4.74
N ALA A 68 -3.70 15.98 -4.90
CA ALA A 68 -4.07 16.78 -6.07
C ALA A 68 -3.24 18.08 -6.20
N ALA A 69 -2.80 18.64 -5.07
CA ALA A 69 -2.03 19.88 -5.04
C ALA A 69 -0.52 19.66 -5.11
N ARG A 70 -0.01 18.51 -4.67
CA ARG A 70 1.42 18.30 -4.41
C ARG A 70 2.07 17.22 -5.27
N ALA A 71 1.29 16.28 -5.81
CA ALA A 71 1.87 15.11 -6.47
C ALA A 71 2.75 15.47 -7.67
N ASP A 72 2.36 16.44 -8.48
CA ASP A 72 3.13 16.85 -9.66
C ASP A 72 4.48 17.48 -9.33
N ASP A 73 4.58 18.15 -8.19
CA ASP A 73 5.81 18.80 -7.75
C ASP A 73 6.74 17.85 -7.01
N GLU A 74 6.21 16.82 -6.36
CA GLU A 74 6.95 15.95 -5.45
C GLU A 74 7.25 14.55 -6.00
N LEU A 75 6.52 14.11 -7.01
CA LEU A 75 6.63 12.77 -7.59
C LEU A 75 6.96 12.81 -9.07
N ASP A 76 7.75 11.84 -9.53
CA ASP A 76 8.04 11.64 -10.94
C ASP A 76 6.99 10.70 -11.56
N ARG A 77 6.24 11.18 -12.55
CA ARG A 77 5.20 10.39 -13.25
C ARG A 77 5.74 9.18 -14.00
N SER A 78 7.03 9.15 -14.31
CA SER A 78 7.66 7.98 -14.94
C SER A 78 7.82 6.81 -13.97
N VAL A 79 7.82 7.08 -12.67
CA VAL A 79 7.97 6.08 -11.60
C VAL A 79 6.59 5.67 -11.08
N PRO A 80 6.26 4.37 -11.07
CA PRO A 80 5.02 3.90 -10.46
C PRO A 80 4.95 4.21 -8.96
N VAL A 81 3.74 4.32 -8.44
CA VAL A 81 3.49 4.58 -7.01
C VAL A 81 2.72 3.41 -6.40
N VAL A 82 3.11 3.01 -5.21
CA VAL A 82 2.33 2.10 -4.37
C VAL A 82 1.82 2.88 -3.17
N THR A 83 0.51 2.92 -2.96
CA THR A 83 -0.10 3.64 -1.83
C THR A 83 -0.39 2.70 -0.68
N TYR A 84 -0.27 3.19 0.55
CA TYR A 84 -0.80 2.50 1.72
C TYR A 84 -1.45 3.48 2.70
N CYS A 85 -2.32 2.94 3.55
CA CYS A 85 -2.97 3.63 4.66
C CYS A 85 -2.90 2.75 5.91
N TRP A 86 -3.87 2.87 6.81
CA TRP A 86 -3.85 2.15 8.09
C TRP A 86 -3.95 0.63 7.93
N GLY A 87 -4.96 0.14 7.24
CA GLY A 87 -5.22 -1.29 7.19
C GLY A 87 -6.48 -1.63 6.39
N PRO A 88 -6.95 -2.89 6.45
CA PRO A 88 -8.08 -3.36 5.65
C PRO A 88 -9.40 -2.61 5.92
N GLY A 89 -9.55 -2.03 7.09
CA GLY A 89 -10.73 -1.24 7.46
C GLY A 89 -10.69 0.22 7.00
N CYS A 90 -9.64 0.64 6.30
CA CYS A 90 -9.43 2.01 5.84
C CYS A 90 -9.34 2.06 4.31
N ASN A 91 -10.12 2.92 3.68
CA ASN A 91 -10.07 3.13 2.23
C ASN A 91 -9.15 4.31 1.82
N GLY A 92 -8.32 4.81 2.72
CA GLY A 92 -7.43 5.95 2.45
C GLY A 92 -6.44 5.69 1.33
N ALA A 93 -5.86 4.49 1.27
CA ALA A 93 -4.95 4.09 0.19
C ALA A 93 -5.68 4.02 -1.16
N THR A 94 -6.90 3.50 -1.18
CA THR A 94 -7.75 3.44 -2.39
C THR A 94 -8.07 4.85 -2.90
N ARG A 95 -8.43 5.76 -2.00
CA ARG A 95 -8.67 7.17 -2.35
C ARG A 95 -7.42 7.87 -2.88
N ALA A 96 -6.28 7.62 -2.25
CA ALA A 96 -4.98 8.15 -2.70
C ALA A 96 -4.62 7.61 -4.08
N ALA A 97 -4.79 6.30 -4.31
CA ALA A 97 -4.56 5.66 -5.60
C ALA A 97 -5.46 6.27 -6.69
N LEU A 98 -6.74 6.49 -6.39
CA LEU A 98 -7.65 7.17 -7.32
C LEU A 98 -7.16 8.59 -7.65
N ALA A 99 -6.82 9.39 -6.63
CA ALA A 99 -6.36 10.76 -6.83
C ALA A 99 -5.09 10.83 -7.70
N LEU A 100 -4.12 9.96 -7.45
CA LEU A 100 -2.90 9.85 -8.26
C LEU A 100 -3.20 9.41 -9.69
N SER A 101 -4.08 8.44 -9.87
CA SER A 101 -4.46 7.95 -11.20
C SER A 101 -5.14 9.04 -12.03
N LEU A 102 -5.99 9.87 -11.40
CA LEU A 102 -6.67 10.99 -12.06
C LEU A 102 -5.69 12.06 -12.55
N VAL A 103 -4.54 12.20 -11.93
CA VAL A 103 -3.47 13.13 -12.38
C VAL A 103 -2.36 12.43 -13.17
N GLY A 104 -2.57 11.18 -13.60
CA GLY A 104 -1.77 10.50 -14.61
C GLY A 104 -0.64 9.62 -14.09
N PHE A 105 -0.62 9.26 -12.80
CA PHE A 105 0.33 8.28 -12.27
C PHE A 105 -0.13 6.84 -12.47
N ARG A 106 0.83 5.92 -12.63
CA ARG A 106 0.59 4.48 -12.55
C ARG A 106 0.62 4.08 -11.07
N VAL A 107 -0.44 3.47 -10.59
CA VAL A 107 -0.61 3.23 -9.15
C VAL A 107 -1.04 1.81 -8.87
N ARG A 108 -0.54 1.26 -7.76
CA ARG A 108 -1.10 0.10 -7.06
C ARG A 108 -1.38 0.47 -5.60
N GLU A 109 -2.32 -0.22 -5.01
CA GLU A 109 -2.61 -0.15 -3.58
C GLU A 109 -1.97 -1.34 -2.87
N MET A 110 -1.25 -1.09 -1.76
CA MET A 110 -0.79 -2.15 -0.86
C MET A 110 -1.92 -2.53 0.09
N ILE A 111 -2.57 -3.66 -0.17
CA ILE A 111 -3.59 -4.19 0.73
C ILE A 111 -2.97 -4.62 2.06
N GLY A 112 -3.77 -4.58 3.12
CA GLY A 112 -3.30 -4.84 4.48
C GLY A 112 -2.79 -3.60 5.21
N GLY A 113 -2.18 -2.67 4.50
CA GLY A 113 -1.73 -1.38 5.03
C GLY A 113 -0.67 -1.48 6.10
N PHE A 114 -0.48 -0.39 6.84
CA PHE A 114 0.49 -0.31 7.92
C PHE A 114 0.20 -1.28 9.06
N GLU A 115 -1.06 -1.57 9.33
CA GLU A 115 -1.46 -2.55 10.35
C GLU A 115 -0.82 -3.91 10.11
N TYR A 116 -0.98 -4.48 8.91
CA TYR A 116 -0.40 -5.78 8.59
C TYR A 116 1.11 -5.73 8.42
N TRP A 117 1.66 -4.62 7.92
CA TRP A 117 3.10 -4.39 7.90
C TRP A 117 3.71 -4.56 9.30
N ALA A 118 3.13 -3.89 10.29
CA ALA A 118 3.58 -3.97 11.67
C ALA A 118 3.29 -5.33 12.32
N ARG A 119 2.12 -5.92 12.06
CA ARG A 119 1.75 -7.25 12.58
C ARG A 119 2.67 -8.35 12.11
N GLU A 120 3.18 -8.27 10.90
CA GLU A 120 4.15 -9.24 10.36
C GLU A 120 5.57 -9.01 10.89
N GLY A 121 5.79 -8.01 11.72
CA GLY A 121 7.08 -7.71 12.31
C GLY A 121 8.05 -7.01 11.36
N LEU A 122 7.56 -6.41 10.29
CA LEU A 122 8.39 -5.71 9.32
C LEU A 122 8.91 -4.38 9.87
N PRO A 123 10.03 -3.84 9.35
CA PRO A 123 10.67 -2.66 9.90
C PRO A 123 9.76 -1.43 9.89
N VAL A 124 9.76 -0.70 11.00
CA VAL A 124 9.02 0.55 11.19
C VAL A 124 10.00 1.64 11.56
N GLU A 125 9.91 2.78 10.89
CA GLU A 125 10.72 3.97 11.15
C GLU A 125 9.93 4.98 11.97
N THR A 126 10.59 5.53 12.98
CA THR A 126 10.10 6.64 13.81
C THR A 126 11.19 7.69 13.92
N THR A 127 10.95 8.78 14.65
CA THR A 127 11.97 9.78 14.98
C THR A 127 13.14 9.21 15.79
N GLU A 128 12.96 8.06 16.43
CA GLU A 128 14.00 7.36 17.22
C GLU A 128 14.80 6.35 16.39
N GLY A 129 14.48 6.17 15.12
CA GLY A 129 15.14 5.23 14.23
C GLY A 129 14.25 4.10 13.76
N VAL A 130 14.86 3.07 13.18
CA VAL A 130 14.16 1.89 12.61
C VAL A 130 14.16 0.77 13.62
N ARG A 131 13.01 0.14 13.82
CA ARG A 131 12.85 -1.06 14.66
C ARG A 131 11.88 -2.02 13.99
N SER A 132 11.99 -3.30 14.30
CA SER A 132 11.01 -4.31 13.89
C SER A 132 10.14 -4.69 15.07
N PRO A 133 8.81 -4.53 14.97
CA PRO A 133 7.87 -5.00 15.99
C PRO A 133 7.97 -6.52 16.15
N VAL A 134 7.57 -7.03 17.31
CA VAL A 134 7.38 -8.47 17.50
C VAL A 134 6.24 -8.93 16.60
N PRO A 135 6.44 -9.96 15.74
CA PRO A 135 5.36 -10.46 14.90
C PRO A 135 4.15 -10.90 15.71
N ASP A 136 2.96 -10.54 15.26
CA ASP A 136 1.72 -11.03 15.83
C ASP A 136 1.64 -12.55 15.61
N PRO A 137 1.43 -13.36 16.67
CA PRO A 137 1.38 -14.82 16.52
C PRO A 137 0.21 -15.33 15.68
N LEU A 138 -0.76 -14.48 15.38
CA LEU A 138 -1.86 -14.80 14.48
C LEU A 138 -1.54 -14.52 12.99
N THR A 139 -0.41 -13.86 12.72
CA THR A 139 0.08 -13.66 11.35
C THR A 139 1.22 -14.63 11.08
N VAL A 140 1.12 -15.38 9.99
CA VAL A 140 2.20 -16.22 9.48
C VAL A 140 2.70 -15.58 8.21
N SER A 141 4.02 -15.47 8.04
CA SER A 141 4.60 -14.99 6.79
C SER A 141 4.00 -15.74 5.64
N CYS A 142 3.31 -15.04 4.75
CA CYS A 142 2.71 -15.67 3.59
C CYS A 142 3.80 -16.04 2.60
N GLY A 143 3.91 -17.34 2.30
CA GLY A 143 4.74 -17.84 1.20
C GLY A 143 3.98 -17.87 -0.12
N CYS A 144 2.92 -17.05 -0.21
CA CYS A 144 2.08 -17.01 -1.41
C CYS A 144 2.87 -16.34 -2.57
#